data_e2617e62339c32a8634b05cd97d2f722
#
_entry.id   e2617e62339c32a8634b05cd97d2f722
#
_cell.length_a   1.000
_cell.length_b   1.000
_cell.length_c   1.000
_cell.angle_alpha   90.00
_cell.angle_beta   90.00
_cell.angle_gamma   90.00
#
_symmetry.space_group_name_H-M   'P 1'
#
loop_
_entity.id
_entity.type
_entity.pdbx_description
1 polymer ?
#
loop_
_entity_poly.entity_id
_entity_poly.type
_entity_poly.pdbx_seq_one_letter_code
_entity_poly.pdbx_strand_id
1 'polypeptide(L)'
;MLKKRFFLSLALKNKLLYKIYLYYNLYIRNFKYIFQKSYSQFNDDIFIKKFFKNKAAGTYVDIGCHHPFKLNNTYLLYKKGWNGLNIDLMKINIDLFNIWRPGDKNICSAVSNKNKISSVYIPNNNILSTEISIQKSYANTIKKHHKNSFIKKKILISTFENIIKNYKVDLEKFDFLKIDIEGEDYKVLKNINLKKYKPTLICIEDGIEKKENIK
;
A
#
# COMPACT_ATOMS: atom_id res chain seq x y z
N MET A 1 18.10 -16.73 5.30
CA MET A 1 17.31 -16.10 4.22
C MET A 1 16.72 -17.11 3.23
N LEU A 2 17.46 -18.12 2.74
CA LEU A 2 16.96 -19.13 1.79
C LEU A 2 15.72 -19.92 2.25
N LYS A 3 15.65 -20.36 3.52
CA LYS A 3 14.50 -21.14 4.05
C LYS A 3 13.16 -20.38 3.99
N LYS A 4 13.16 -19.03 4.18
CA LYS A 4 11.94 -18.21 4.11
C LYS A 4 11.38 -18.08 2.70
N ARG A 5 12.25 -18.04 1.67
CA ARG A 5 11.86 -17.98 0.26
C ARG A 5 11.25 -19.30 -0.20
N PHE A 6 11.85 -20.40 0.20
CA PHE A 6 11.36 -21.74 -0.14
C PHE A 6 9.93 -21.94 0.40
N PHE A 7 9.68 -21.60 1.67
CA PHE A 7 8.34 -21.70 2.26
C PHE A 7 7.30 -20.83 1.55
N LEU A 8 7.63 -19.57 1.21
CA LEU A 8 6.71 -18.72 0.46
C LEU A 8 6.46 -19.25 -0.95
N SER A 9 7.49 -19.73 -1.66
CA SER A 9 7.32 -20.30 -3.01
C SER A 9 6.45 -21.56 -3.01
N LEU A 10 6.56 -22.37 -1.98
CA LEU A 10 5.72 -23.54 -1.77
C LEU A 10 4.28 -23.15 -1.41
N ALA A 11 4.12 -22.16 -0.53
CA ALA A 11 2.83 -21.62 -0.13
C ALA A 11 2.04 -21.05 -1.31
N LEU A 12 2.70 -20.36 -2.25
CA LEU A 12 2.04 -19.81 -3.45
C LEU A 12 1.52 -20.89 -4.42
N LYS A 13 1.98 -22.13 -4.31
CA LYS A 13 1.53 -23.25 -5.15
C LYS A 13 0.39 -24.06 -4.53
N ASN A 14 0.11 -23.89 -3.24
CA ASN A 14 -0.91 -24.67 -2.53
C ASN A 14 -1.80 -23.74 -1.68
N LYS A 15 -3.12 -23.78 -1.91
CA LYS A 15 -4.09 -22.90 -1.23
C LYS A 15 -4.04 -23.04 0.32
N LEU A 16 -3.89 -24.24 0.84
CA LEU A 16 -3.83 -24.46 2.29
C LEU A 16 -2.54 -23.88 2.88
N LEU A 17 -1.40 -24.17 2.29
CA LEU A 17 -0.10 -23.64 2.70
C LEU A 17 -0.07 -22.12 2.58
N TYR A 18 -0.73 -21.55 1.57
CA TYR A 18 -0.86 -20.11 1.42
C TYR A 18 -1.65 -19.48 2.58
N LYS A 19 -2.77 -20.08 2.95
CA LYS A 19 -3.57 -19.62 4.11
C LYS A 19 -2.76 -19.71 5.41
N ILE A 20 -2.05 -20.82 5.65
CA ILE A 20 -1.16 -20.98 6.80
C ILE A 20 -0.08 -19.89 6.80
N TYR A 21 0.52 -19.59 5.63
CA TYR A 21 1.52 -18.53 5.50
C TYR A 21 0.96 -17.15 5.86
N LEU A 22 -0.27 -16.81 5.46
CA LEU A 22 -0.89 -15.52 5.84
C LEU A 22 -1.04 -15.38 7.36
N TYR A 23 -1.55 -16.42 8.04
CA TYR A 23 -1.66 -16.43 9.50
C TYR A 23 -0.29 -16.40 10.20
N TYR A 24 0.67 -17.17 9.71
CA TYR A 24 2.06 -17.10 10.19
C TYR A 24 2.64 -15.68 10.04
N ASN A 25 2.38 -15.02 8.90
CA ASN A 25 2.85 -13.66 8.66
C ASN A 25 2.27 -12.67 9.67
N LEU A 26 0.96 -12.72 9.90
CA LEU A 26 0.25 -11.80 10.81
C LEU A 26 0.62 -12.05 12.28
N TYR A 27 0.51 -13.27 12.75
CA TYR A 27 0.50 -13.58 14.17
C TYR A 27 1.85 -14.04 14.74
N ILE A 28 2.77 -14.53 13.90
CA ILE A 28 4.07 -15.04 14.37
C ILE A 28 5.21 -14.15 13.86
N ARG A 29 5.33 -13.99 12.54
CA ARG A 29 6.46 -13.26 11.94
C ARG A 29 6.49 -11.80 12.33
N ASN A 30 5.34 -11.15 12.37
CA ASN A 30 5.20 -9.73 12.66
C ASN A 30 4.59 -9.46 14.04
N PHE A 31 4.52 -10.45 14.93
CA PHE A 31 3.93 -10.36 16.28
C PHE A 31 4.41 -9.12 17.05
N LYS A 32 5.70 -8.81 17.00
CA LYS A 32 6.29 -7.66 17.69
C LYS A 32 5.70 -6.31 17.28
N TYR A 33 5.15 -6.21 16.07
CA TYR A 33 4.54 -4.96 15.58
C TYR A 33 3.12 -4.74 16.10
N ILE A 34 2.44 -5.75 16.62
CA ILE A 34 1.05 -5.66 17.10
C ILE A 34 0.92 -4.71 18.30
N PHE A 35 1.93 -4.67 19.15
CA PHE A 35 1.93 -3.92 20.41
C PHE A 35 2.76 -2.64 20.40
N GLN A 36 3.09 -2.12 19.23
CA GLN A 36 3.86 -0.89 19.11
C GLN A 36 3.01 0.36 19.35
N LYS A 37 3.67 1.46 19.76
CA LYS A 37 3.04 2.77 19.89
C LYS A 37 2.81 3.43 18.54
N SER A 38 3.71 3.20 17.58
CA SER A 38 3.66 3.66 16.19
C SER A 38 3.84 2.49 15.24
N TYR A 39 3.14 2.54 14.13
CA TYR A 39 3.11 1.52 13.09
C TYR A 39 3.71 2.01 11.76
N SER A 40 3.92 3.31 11.60
CA SER A 40 4.59 3.90 10.44
C SER A 40 6.11 3.84 10.56
N GLN A 41 6.80 4.20 9.49
CA GLN A 41 8.26 4.18 9.44
C GLN A 41 8.88 5.30 10.27
N PHE A 42 8.27 6.50 10.27
CA PHE A 42 8.81 7.72 10.89
C PHE A 42 7.89 8.32 11.96
N ASN A 43 7.00 7.52 12.54
CA ASN A 43 5.96 7.94 13.51
C ASN A 43 4.89 8.88 12.94
N ASP A 44 4.72 8.93 11.61
CA ASP A 44 3.72 9.77 10.94
C ASP A 44 2.30 9.44 11.39
N ASP A 45 2.02 8.16 11.68
CA ASP A 45 0.73 7.68 12.17
C ASP A 45 0.33 8.32 13.52
N ILE A 46 1.32 8.68 14.36
CA ILE A 46 1.08 9.41 15.61
C ILE A 46 0.63 10.85 15.30
N PHE A 47 1.28 11.52 14.34
CA PHE A 47 0.89 12.86 13.91
C PHE A 47 -0.50 12.85 13.27
N ILE A 48 -0.78 11.89 12.39
CA ILE A 48 -2.09 11.71 11.76
C ILE A 48 -3.17 11.50 12.82
N LYS A 49 -2.93 10.58 13.79
CA LYS A 49 -3.85 10.35 14.91
C LYS A 49 -4.08 11.61 15.74
N LYS A 50 -3.03 12.40 16.01
CA LYS A 50 -3.11 13.67 16.74
C LYS A 50 -3.90 14.73 15.95
N PHE A 51 -3.68 14.82 14.64
CA PHE A 51 -4.43 15.73 13.76
C PHE A 51 -5.94 15.46 13.85
N PHE A 52 -6.33 14.19 13.82
CA PHE A 52 -7.73 13.76 13.92
C PHE A 52 -8.20 13.46 15.37
N LYS A 53 -7.55 14.03 16.40
CA LYS A 53 -7.86 13.70 17.80
C LYS A 53 -9.33 13.91 18.18
N ASN A 54 -9.96 14.96 17.66
CA ASN A 54 -11.34 15.36 17.96
C ASN A 54 -12.38 14.67 17.07
N LYS A 55 -11.96 13.84 16.08
CA LYS A 55 -12.85 13.11 15.19
C LYS A 55 -12.93 11.64 15.60
N ALA A 56 -14.08 11.24 16.16
CA ALA A 56 -14.26 9.87 16.70
C ALA A 56 -14.17 8.79 15.61
N ALA A 57 -14.81 9.02 14.47
CA ALA A 57 -14.79 8.12 13.31
C ALA A 57 -14.58 8.90 12.01
N GLY A 58 -14.06 8.25 11.00
CA GLY A 58 -13.83 8.82 9.68
C GLY A 58 -13.46 7.76 8.66
N THR A 59 -13.17 8.22 7.45
CA THR A 59 -12.84 7.35 6.32
C THR A 59 -11.46 7.70 5.77
N TYR A 60 -10.65 6.71 5.46
CA TYR A 60 -9.36 6.90 4.80
C TYR A 60 -9.29 6.14 3.47
N VAL A 61 -8.37 6.61 2.61
CA VAL A 61 -7.92 5.93 1.41
C VAL A 61 -6.40 5.73 1.54
N ASP A 62 -5.94 4.49 1.45
CA ASP A 62 -4.53 4.09 1.56
C ASP A 62 -4.10 3.41 0.25
N ILE A 63 -3.38 4.14 -0.59
CA ILE A 63 -2.88 3.67 -1.88
C ILE A 63 -1.42 3.27 -1.71
N GLY A 64 -1.11 1.99 -1.96
CA GLY A 64 0.16 1.36 -1.60
C GLY A 64 0.18 0.97 -0.12
N CYS A 65 -0.89 0.30 0.32
CA CYS A 65 -1.13 0.05 1.75
C CYS A 65 -0.20 -1.00 2.38
N HIS A 66 0.52 -1.79 1.60
CA HIS A 66 1.54 -2.76 1.97
C HIS A 66 1.10 -3.82 3.00
N HIS A 67 1.10 -3.50 4.28
CA HIS A 67 0.81 -4.45 5.36
C HIS A 67 -0.20 -3.85 6.35
N PRO A 68 -1.16 -4.63 6.91
CA PRO A 68 -2.26 -4.06 7.69
C PRO A 68 -1.86 -3.35 8.99
N PHE A 69 -0.68 -3.61 9.53
CA PHE A 69 -0.21 -2.94 10.75
C PHE A 69 1.31 -2.69 10.81
N LYS A 70 2.09 -3.13 9.84
CA LYS A 70 3.54 -2.91 9.82
C LYS A 70 3.88 -1.91 8.73
N LEU A 71 4.66 -0.87 9.06
CA LEU A 71 4.98 0.24 8.15
C LEU A 71 3.69 0.80 7.51
N ASN A 72 2.71 1.12 8.37
CA ASN A 72 1.38 1.50 7.93
C ASN A 72 0.86 2.74 8.65
N ASN A 73 0.47 3.75 7.89
CA ASN A 73 0.09 5.06 8.42
C ASN A 73 -1.38 5.14 8.85
N THR A 74 -2.22 4.18 8.42
CA THR A 74 -3.67 4.19 8.68
C THR A 74 -4.09 3.28 9.84
N TYR A 75 -3.19 2.43 10.36
CA TYR A 75 -3.58 1.44 11.36
C TYR A 75 -4.01 2.06 12.69
N LEU A 76 -3.40 3.17 13.15
CA LEU A 76 -3.87 3.85 14.37
C LEU A 76 -5.27 4.45 14.21
N LEU A 77 -5.65 4.89 13.00
CA LEU A 77 -7.01 5.31 12.69
C LEU A 77 -7.97 4.12 12.70
N TYR A 78 -7.60 3.00 12.06
CA TYR A 78 -8.39 1.77 12.09
C TYR A 78 -8.64 1.29 13.54
N LYS A 79 -7.62 1.28 14.41
CA LYS A 79 -7.77 0.96 15.84
C LYS A 79 -8.70 1.92 16.59
N LYS A 80 -8.88 3.14 16.08
CA LYS A 80 -9.81 4.14 16.62
C LYS A 80 -11.25 3.96 16.11
N GLY A 81 -11.52 2.95 15.29
CA GLY A 81 -12.84 2.68 14.72
C GLY A 81 -13.09 3.32 13.36
N TRP A 82 -12.07 3.88 12.72
CA TRP A 82 -12.16 4.31 11.33
C TRP A 82 -12.18 3.11 10.39
N ASN A 83 -12.77 3.30 9.22
CA ASN A 83 -12.70 2.34 8.13
C ASN A 83 -12.19 3.03 6.85
N GLY A 84 -11.90 2.24 5.84
CA GLY A 84 -11.40 2.84 4.62
C GLY A 84 -11.26 1.89 3.43
N LEU A 85 -10.62 2.45 2.42
CA LEU A 85 -10.26 1.78 1.18
C LEU A 85 -8.75 1.58 1.15
N ASN A 86 -8.31 0.33 1.14
CA ASN A 86 -6.92 -0.04 0.97
C ASN A 86 -6.70 -0.59 -0.44
N ILE A 87 -5.70 -0.05 -1.14
CA ILE A 87 -5.36 -0.49 -2.50
C ILE A 87 -3.88 -0.85 -2.54
N ASP A 88 -3.58 -2.04 -3.03
CA ASP A 88 -2.21 -2.49 -3.25
C ASP A 88 -2.13 -3.35 -4.51
N LEU A 89 -1.01 -3.26 -5.19
CA LEU A 89 -0.69 -4.04 -6.38
C LEU A 89 -0.49 -5.53 -6.04
N MET A 90 -0.03 -5.85 -4.83
CA MET A 90 0.30 -7.21 -4.43
C MET A 90 -0.88 -7.90 -3.76
N LYS A 91 -1.40 -8.95 -4.41
CA LYS A 91 -2.51 -9.74 -3.88
C LYS A 91 -2.27 -10.22 -2.45
N ILE A 92 -1.06 -10.62 -2.11
CA ILE A 92 -0.73 -11.11 -0.77
C ILE A 92 -0.94 -10.03 0.31
N ASN A 93 -0.63 -8.76 0.00
CA ASN A 93 -0.86 -7.65 0.91
C ASN A 93 -2.36 -7.49 1.17
N ILE A 94 -3.16 -7.50 0.11
CA ILE A 94 -4.62 -7.42 0.20
C ILE A 94 -5.22 -8.62 0.95
N ASP A 95 -4.71 -9.83 0.75
CA ASP A 95 -5.16 -11.00 1.50
C ASP A 95 -4.85 -10.89 3.01
N LEU A 96 -3.73 -10.27 3.39
CA LEU A 96 -3.43 -9.94 4.79
C LEU A 96 -4.41 -8.89 5.36
N PHE A 97 -4.75 -7.86 4.58
CA PHE A 97 -5.76 -6.87 4.97
C PHE A 97 -7.14 -7.51 5.14
N ASN A 98 -7.56 -8.41 4.26
CA ASN A 98 -8.85 -9.10 4.35
C ASN A 98 -8.98 -9.93 5.64
N ILE A 99 -7.88 -10.45 6.17
CA ILE A 99 -7.86 -11.17 7.45
C ILE A 99 -7.85 -10.21 8.63
N TRP A 100 -7.01 -9.15 8.58
CA TRP A 100 -6.75 -8.29 9.74
C TRP A 100 -7.70 -7.09 9.86
N ARG A 101 -8.15 -6.56 8.71
CA ARG A 101 -9.08 -5.42 8.60
C ARG A 101 -10.30 -5.78 7.75
N PRO A 102 -11.13 -6.73 8.21
CA PRO A 102 -12.28 -7.18 7.42
C PRO A 102 -13.36 -6.11 7.24
N GLY A 103 -13.37 -5.07 8.08
CA GLY A 103 -14.28 -3.92 7.94
C GLY A 103 -13.87 -2.92 6.85
N ASP A 104 -12.65 -3.02 6.34
CA ASP A 104 -12.18 -2.16 5.24
C ASP A 104 -12.54 -2.76 3.87
N LYS A 105 -12.62 -1.90 2.86
CA LYS A 105 -12.63 -2.33 1.46
C LYS A 105 -11.20 -2.51 0.99
N ASN A 106 -10.80 -3.73 0.64
CA ASN A 106 -9.43 -4.06 0.26
C ASN A 106 -9.37 -4.48 -1.21
N ILE A 107 -8.60 -3.78 -2.05
CA ILE A 107 -8.60 -3.95 -3.51
C ILE A 107 -7.18 -4.23 -4.01
N CYS A 108 -7.02 -5.35 -4.73
CA CYS A 108 -5.78 -5.67 -5.43
C CYS A 108 -5.77 -4.99 -6.80
N SER A 109 -5.08 -3.87 -6.91
CA SER A 109 -4.94 -3.11 -8.16
C SER A 109 -3.68 -2.25 -8.16
N ALA A 110 -3.14 -2.02 -9.34
CA ALA A 110 -2.05 -1.07 -9.53
C ALA A 110 -2.63 0.30 -9.90
N VAL A 111 -2.42 1.29 -9.03
CA VAL A 111 -2.90 2.65 -9.25
C VAL A 111 -1.89 3.44 -10.08
N SER A 112 -2.37 4.24 -11.03
CA SER A 112 -1.57 5.14 -11.85
C SER A 112 -2.43 6.30 -12.36
N ASN A 113 -1.83 7.22 -13.11
CA ASN A 113 -2.55 8.31 -13.77
C ASN A 113 -3.18 7.92 -15.12
N LYS A 114 -3.09 6.64 -15.54
CA LYS A 114 -3.60 6.15 -16.83
C LYS A 114 -4.11 4.73 -16.73
N ASN A 115 -5.07 4.39 -17.59
CA ASN A 115 -5.57 3.03 -17.76
C ASN A 115 -4.84 2.37 -18.93
N LYS A 116 -3.91 1.45 -18.64
CA LYS A 116 -3.16 0.73 -19.70
C LYS A 116 -2.46 -0.51 -19.14
N ILE A 117 -2.00 -1.37 -20.03
CA ILE A 117 -1.04 -2.43 -19.66
C ILE A 117 0.35 -1.80 -19.51
N SER A 118 0.98 -2.01 -18.38
CA SER A 118 2.32 -1.52 -18.07
C SER A 118 3.20 -2.63 -17.52
N SER A 119 4.49 -2.36 -17.41
CA SER A 119 5.43 -3.26 -16.76
C SER A 119 5.57 -2.89 -15.30
N VAL A 120 5.52 -3.88 -14.43
CA VAL A 120 5.92 -3.75 -13.02
C VAL A 120 7.28 -4.42 -12.82
N TYR A 121 8.11 -3.81 -12.00
CA TYR A 121 9.43 -4.29 -11.63
C TYR A 121 9.39 -4.79 -10.19
N ILE A 122 9.54 -6.09 -10.01
CA ILE A 122 9.45 -6.78 -8.72
C ILE A 122 10.85 -7.28 -8.34
N PRO A 123 11.42 -6.94 -7.19
CA PRO A 123 12.71 -7.45 -6.77
C PRO A 123 12.73 -8.98 -6.72
N ASN A 124 13.68 -9.61 -7.43
CA ASN A 124 13.73 -11.07 -7.54
C ASN A 124 14.01 -11.76 -6.20
N ASN A 125 14.62 -11.04 -5.28
CA ASN A 125 15.00 -11.56 -3.97
C ASN A 125 13.92 -11.42 -2.89
N ASN A 126 12.84 -10.66 -3.14
CA ASN A 126 11.81 -10.45 -2.13
C ASN A 126 10.45 -10.09 -2.77
N ILE A 127 9.60 -11.09 -2.97
CA ILE A 127 8.22 -10.91 -3.49
C ILE A 127 7.34 -10.07 -2.54
N LEU A 128 7.75 -9.92 -1.28
CA LEU A 128 7.10 -9.08 -0.26
C LEU A 128 7.86 -7.77 -0.05
N SER A 129 8.65 -7.33 -1.04
CA SER A 129 9.35 -6.06 -0.96
C SER A 129 8.37 -4.89 -1.01
N THR A 130 8.69 -3.82 -0.31
CA THR A 130 8.08 -2.51 -0.49
C THR A 130 8.55 -1.85 -1.78
N GLU A 131 9.70 -2.25 -2.30
CA GLU A 131 10.40 -1.69 -3.48
C GLU A 131 9.85 -2.20 -4.82
N ILE A 132 8.51 -2.25 -4.96
CA ILE A 132 7.86 -2.67 -6.21
C ILE A 132 7.33 -1.43 -6.90
N SER A 133 7.79 -1.17 -8.13
CA SER A 133 7.39 0.03 -8.87
C SER A 133 7.01 -0.27 -10.31
N ILE A 134 6.17 0.56 -10.88
CA ILE A 134 5.90 0.60 -12.32
C ILE A 134 6.90 1.49 -13.07
N GLN A 135 7.76 2.22 -12.37
CA GLN A 135 8.81 3.06 -12.95
C GLN A 135 10.13 2.31 -13.11
N LYS A 136 10.65 2.28 -14.34
CA LYS A 136 11.97 1.69 -14.64
C LYS A 136 13.12 2.49 -13.99
N SER A 137 12.99 3.81 -13.92
CA SER A 137 13.97 4.71 -13.26
C SER A 137 14.14 4.34 -11.81
N TYR A 138 13.05 4.21 -11.07
CA TYR A 138 13.04 3.78 -9.67
C TYR A 138 13.67 2.40 -9.50
N ALA A 139 13.28 1.40 -10.29
CA ALA A 139 13.87 0.07 -10.26
C ALA A 139 15.40 0.10 -10.53
N ASN A 140 15.87 0.97 -11.42
CA ASN A 140 17.29 1.13 -11.70
C ASN A 140 18.05 1.76 -10.52
N THR A 141 17.45 2.72 -9.81
CA THR A 141 18.02 3.33 -8.60
C THR A 141 18.18 2.28 -7.50
N ILE A 142 17.12 1.52 -7.21
CA ILE A 142 17.16 0.42 -6.22
C ILE A 142 18.17 -0.66 -6.61
N LYS A 143 18.27 -1.00 -7.90
CA LYS A 143 19.27 -1.97 -8.40
C LYS A 143 20.70 -1.53 -8.09
N LYS A 144 21.03 -0.24 -8.25
CA LYS A 144 22.35 0.32 -7.93
C LYS A 144 22.69 0.19 -6.44
N HIS A 145 21.71 0.45 -5.56
CA HIS A 145 21.92 0.42 -4.11
C HIS A 145 21.98 -1.00 -3.53
N HIS A 146 21.18 -1.93 -4.05
CA HIS A 146 20.99 -3.25 -3.42
C HIS A 146 21.52 -4.44 -4.23
N LYS A 147 22.13 -4.23 -5.40
CA LYS A 147 22.61 -5.30 -6.32
C LYS A 147 21.52 -6.34 -6.66
N ASN A 148 20.25 -5.94 -6.58
CA ASN A 148 19.10 -6.82 -6.80
C ASN A 148 18.76 -6.90 -8.29
N SER A 149 18.42 -8.10 -8.77
CA SER A 149 17.74 -8.27 -10.05
C SER A 149 16.23 -8.07 -9.89
N PHE A 150 15.57 -7.62 -10.95
CA PHE A 150 14.11 -7.44 -10.99
C PHE A 150 13.48 -8.39 -11.99
N ILE A 151 12.32 -8.93 -11.63
CA ILE A 151 11.42 -9.59 -12.56
C ILE A 151 10.51 -8.53 -13.15
N LYS A 152 10.42 -8.48 -14.47
CA LYS A 152 9.50 -7.63 -15.21
C LYS A 152 8.22 -8.40 -15.50
N LYS A 153 7.06 -7.90 -15.02
CA LYS A 153 5.75 -8.49 -15.28
C LYS A 153 4.83 -7.45 -15.90
N LYS A 154 4.04 -7.84 -16.91
CA LYS A 154 2.97 -7.00 -17.45
C LYS A 154 1.75 -7.06 -16.56
N ILE A 155 1.16 -5.91 -16.24
CA ILE A 155 -0.06 -5.78 -15.44
C ILE A 155 -0.94 -4.67 -16.01
N LEU A 156 -2.23 -4.74 -15.72
CA LEU A 156 -3.14 -3.61 -15.94
C LEU A 156 -2.92 -2.60 -14.82
N ILE A 157 -2.61 -1.35 -15.18
CA ILE A 157 -2.61 -0.21 -14.28
C ILE A 157 -3.85 0.63 -14.54
N SER A 158 -4.43 1.22 -13.51
CA SER A 158 -5.71 1.92 -13.59
C SER A 158 -5.66 3.23 -12.81
N THR A 159 -6.44 4.20 -13.26
CA THR A 159 -6.68 5.43 -12.48
C THR A 159 -7.50 5.10 -11.24
N PHE A 160 -7.38 5.93 -10.20
CA PHE A 160 -8.18 5.79 -8.99
C PHE A 160 -9.68 5.77 -9.30
N GLU A 161 -10.16 6.70 -10.13
CA GLU A 161 -11.58 6.78 -10.52
C GLU A 161 -12.06 5.51 -11.22
N ASN A 162 -11.23 4.92 -12.08
CA ASN A 162 -11.57 3.68 -12.76
C ASN A 162 -11.64 2.48 -11.80
N ILE A 163 -10.77 2.46 -10.78
CA ILE A 163 -10.81 1.45 -9.73
C ILE A 163 -12.10 1.58 -8.92
N ILE A 164 -12.45 2.79 -8.45
CA ILE A 164 -13.68 3.06 -7.72
C ILE A 164 -14.91 2.56 -8.51
N LYS A 165 -14.98 2.90 -9.80
CA LYS A 165 -16.06 2.47 -10.70
C LYS A 165 -16.11 0.95 -10.86
N ASN A 166 -14.99 0.31 -11.20
CA ASN A 166 -14.94 -1.11 -11.52
C ASN A 166 -15.24 -2.01 -10.31
N TYR A 167 -14.79 -1.61 -9.13
CA TYR A 167 -15.05 -2.34 -7.89
C TYR A 167 -16.32 -1.91 -7.17
N LYS A 168 -17.12 -1.01 -7.80
CA LYS A 168 -18.38 -0.48 -7.26
C LYS A 168 -18.20 -0.01 -5.81
N VAL A 169 -17.14 0.78 -5.56
CA VAL A 169 -16.89 1.33 -4.24
C VAL A 169 -17.79 2.52 -4.03
N ASP A 170 -18.63 2.46 -3.00
CA ASP A 170 -19.42 3.61 -2.56
C ASP A 170 -18.50 4.55 -1.78
N LEU A 171 -18.00 5.59 -2.45
CA LEU A 171 -17.03 6.54 -1.91
C LEU A 171 -17.39 7.96 -2.37
N GLU A 172 -18.12 8.66 -1.53
CA GLU A 172 -18.45 10.07 -1.77
C GLU A 172 -17.35 11.02 -1.29
N LYS A 173 -16.90 10.81 -0.06
CA LYS A 173 -15.88 11.62 0.62
C LYS A 173 -14.99 10.73 1.48
N PHE A 174 -13.79 11.22 1.77
CA PHE A 174 -12.90 10.62 2.76
C PHE A 174 -12.07 11.71 3.46
N ASP A 175 -11.62 11.43 4.67
CA ASP A 175 -10.95 12.40 5.52
C ASP A 175 -9.44 12.40 5.32
N PHE A 176 -8.88 11.22 5.09
CA PHE A 176 -7.44 11.04 4.98
C PHE A 176 -7.08 10.28 3.70
N LEU A 177 -6.12 10.84 2.95
CA LEU A 177 -5.52 10.20 1.78
C LEU A 177 -4.05 9.92 2.05
N LYS A 178 -3.63 8.67 1.92
CA LYS A 178 -2.22 8.26 1.87
C LYS A 178 -1.92 7.69 0.51
N ILE A 179 -0.82 8.12 -0.10
CA ILE A 179 -0.27 7.58 -1.35
C ILE A 179 1.20 7.27 -1.13
N ASP A 180 1.61 6.03 -1.45
CA ASP A 180 2.98 5.55 -1.33
C ASP A 180 3.14 4.36 -2.28
N ILE A 181 3.50 4.67 -3.53
CA ILE A 181 3.56 3.71 -4.64
C ILE A 181 4.87 3.81 -5.43
N GLU A 182 5.92 4.25 -4.74
CA GLU A 182 7.28 4.17 -5.21
C GLU A 182 7.50 4.88 -6.56
N GLY A 183 7.24 6.22 -6.55
CA GLY A 183 7.60 7.13 -7.62
C GLY A 183 6.48 7.58 -8.56
N GLU A 184 5.24 7.12 -8.38
CA GLU A 184 4.07 7.62 -9.14
C GLU A 184 3.13 8.50 -8.28
N ASP A 185 3.48 8.74 -7.02
CA ASP A 185 2.66 9.36 -5.98
C ASP A 185 2.06 10.68 -6.42
N TYR A 186 2.89 11.61 -6.88
CA TYR A 186 2.45 12.92 -7.32
C TYR A 186 1.59 12.88 -8.58
N LYS A 187 1.89 11.96 -9.52
CA LYS A 187 1.09 11.80 -10.74
C LYS A 187 -0.29 11.26 -10.43
N VAL A 188 -0.38 10.33 -9.47
CA VAL A 188 -1.65 9.77 -9.00
C VAL A 188 -2.42 10.85 -8.26
N LEU A 189 -1.79 11.59 -7.33
CA LEU A 189 -2.43 12.68 -6.60
C LEU A 189 -3.07 13.71 -7.53
N LYS A 190 -2.35 14.15 -8.58
CA LYS A 190 -2.88 15.09 -9.58
C LYS A 190 -4.07 14.55 -10.37
N ASN A 191 -4.21 13.23 -10.46
CA ASN A 191 -5.29 12.59 -11.21
C ASN A 191 -6.53 12.33 -10.36
N ILE A 192 -6.44 12.35 -9.03
CA ILE A 192 -7.57 12.18 -8.11
C ILE A 192 -8.41 13.48 -8.08
N ASN A 193 -9.73 13.35 -8.20
CA ASN A 193 -10.64 14.48 -8.10
C ASN A 193 -10.78 14.97 -6.64
N LEU A 194 -9.80 15.76 -6.16
CA LEU A 194 -9.79 16.29 -4.80
C LEU A 194 -10.98 17.23 -4.50
N LYS A 195 -11.56 17.89 -5.53
CA LYS A 195 -12.76 18.71 -5.36
C LYS A 195 -14.00 17.89 -5.03
N LYS A 196 -14.08 16.65 -5.55
CA LYS A 196 -15.14 15.70 -5.25
C LYS A 196 -14.95 15.10 -3.84
N TYR A 197 -13.79 14.53 -3.58
CA TYR A 197 -13.57 13.72 -2.36
C TYR A 197 -13.23 14.55 -1.12
N LYS A 198 -12.66 15.73 -1.28
CA LYS A 198 -12.37 16.73 -0.23
C LYS A 198 -11.62 16.15 0.99
N PRO A 199 -10.49 15.45 0.81
CA PRO A 199 -9.72 14.96 1.94
C PRO A 199 -9.27 16.14 2.84
N THR A 200 -9.35 15.94 4.16
CA THR A 200 -8.91 16.92 5.15
C THR A 200 -7.39 16.90 5.33
N LEU A 201 -6.79 15.72 5.16
CA LEU A 201 -5.35 15.53 5.24
C LEU A 201 -4.88 14.62 4.09
N ILE A 202 -3.74 14.97 3.50
CA ILE A 202 -3.07 14.18 2.46
C ILE A 202 -1.64 13.91 2.93
N CYS A 203 -1.21 12.66 2.83
CA CYS A 203 0.15 12.20 3.05
C CYS A 203 0.64 11.49 1.78
N ILE A 204 1.71 11.99 1.19
CA ILE A 204 2.38 11.35 0.05
C ILE A 204 3.84 11.09 0.40
N GLU A 205 4.42 10.03 -0.18
CA GLU A 205 5.86 9.85 -0.11
C GLU A 205 6.55 10.92 -0.97
N ASP A 206 7.52 11.65 -0.37
CA ASP A 206 8.40 12.54 -1.11
C ASP A 206 9.48 11.69 -1.78
N GLY A 207 9.14 11.13 -2.93
CA GLY A 207 10.04 10.30 -3.70
C GLY A 207 11.30 11.09 -4.09
N ILE A 208 12.41 10.41 -4.25
CA ILE A 208 13.77 10.89 -4.63
C ILE A 208 13.78 11.76 -5.91
N GLU A 209 12.63 12.00 -6.54
CA GLU A 209 12.50 12.87 -7.70
C GLU A 209 12.33 14.33 -7.28
N LYS A 210 13.49 14.97 -7.11
CA LYS A 210 13.73 16.41 -7.30
C LYS A 210 12.79 17.41 -6.61
N LYS A 211 13.36 18.11 -5.64
CA LYS A 211 12.91 19.42 -5.10
C LYS A 211 12.58 20.51 -6.16
N GLU A 212 12.56 20.20 -7.45
CA GLU A 212 12.38 21.17 -8.53
C GLU A 212 10.93 21.44 -8.93
N ASN A 213 9.95 20.70 -8.41
CA ASN A 213 8.55 20.83 -8.85
C ASN A 213 7.55 21.34 -7.79
N ILE A 214 8.04 21.86 -6.69
CA ILE A 214 7.19 22.56 -5.70
C ILE A 214 7.45 24.08 -5.83
N LYS A 215 6.85 24.68 -6.82
CA LYS A 215 6.61 26.12 -6.90
C LYS A 215 5.14 26.38 -7.08
#